data_eef072ac55d11075dab63bed014dc646
#
_entry.id   eef072ac55d11075dab63bed014dc646
#
_cell.length_a   1.000
_cell.length_b   1.000
_cell.length_c   1.000
_cell.angle_alpha   90.00
_cell.angle_beta   90.00
_cell.angle_gamma   90.00
#
_symmetry.space_group_name_H-M   'P 1'
#
loop_
_entity.id
_entity.type
_entity.pdbx_description
1 polymer ?
#
loop_
_entity_poly.entity_id
_entity_poly.type
_entity_poly.pdbx_seq_one_letter_code
_entity_poly.pdbx_strand_id
1 'polypeptide(L)'
;MVKTLPAAAIATYYKIPTKGGDKEASIIFTSGSEGAPKAAMLSHRNLMTNILQFRNLGIIKEDTVLHANLPLFHSFGQTIQIWFSAIDGVRQVAVQSPLEIASNVKAIRDGGSTLMISTPTFLRSYFKRATSADFEHLGVVIAGAEKTPEGFDEAWEAKFPKTHYVEGYGLTEMSPVVSTNLPEGLARGKFCPQPSRTKRTSVGELFPGMQAAVASPETGELLPMGETGLLYLKGGNVFKGYYGQPEENAKRFVDGWLNTGDLAQLDPDGFIFIKGRLSRFSKIGGEMVPHTTVENAVVKALDLAEEEKPVIAIGSRPDESKGEALVMLATIDVNMAQLRQKLTEAGLPNLWIPKTVVKVEEIPILGSGKLDLGKIQKICRFS
;
A
#
# COMPACT_ATOMS: atom_id res chain seq x y z
N MET A 1 8.32 -30.00 -26.59
CA MET A 1 9.72 -30.24 -26.19
C MET A 1 10.04 -29.84 -24.75
N VAL A 2 9.65 -28.67 -24.26
CA VAL A 2 9.96 -28.19 -22.89
C VAL A 2 9.31 -29.03 -21.76
N LYS A 3 8.16 -29.65 -22.00
CA LYS A 3 7.44 -30.45 -20.99
C LYS A 3 8.09 -31.81 -20.62
N THR A 4 9.06 -32.24 -21.38
CA THR A 4 9.66 -33.60 -21.24
C THR A 4 11.10 -33.57 -20.78
N LEU A 5 11.76 -32.42 -20.71
CA LEU A 5 13.15 -32.31 -20.27
C LEU A 5 13.23 -31.96 -18.76
N PRO A 6 14.12 -32.58 -18.00
CA PRO A 6 14.41 -32.17 -16.63
C PRO A 6 14.84 -30.71 -16.57
N ALA A 7 14.44 -29.99 -15.51
CA ALA A 7 14.76 -28.57 -15.33
C ALA A 7 16.28 -28.26 -15.45
N ALA A 8 17.14 -29.18 -14.96
CA ALA A 8 18.60 -29.07 -15.09
C ALA A 8 19.07 -29.10 -16.56
N ALA A 9 18.47 -29.96 -17.41
CA ALA A 9 18.81 -30.02 -18.83
C ALA A 9 18.38 -28.75 -19.58
N ILE A 10 17.21 -28.20 -19.23
CA ILE A 10 16.73 -26.92 -19.76
C ILE A 10 17.67 -25.77 -19.34
N ALA A 11 18.05 -25.74 -18.07
CA ALA A 11 18.97 -24.72 -17.54
C ALA A 11 20.33 -24.77 -18.25
N THR A 12 20.85 -25.98 -18.47
CA THR A 12 22.14 -26.18 -19.19
C THR A 12 22.03 -25.75 -20.65
N TYR A 13 20.96 -26.16 -21.34
CA TYR A 13 20.74 -25.82 -22.76
C TYR A 13 20.65 -24.30 -22.98
N TYR A 14 19.89 -23.59 -22.14
CA TYR A 14 19.75 -22.15 -22.22
C TYR A 14 20.83 -21.37 -21.46
N LYS A 15 21.86 -22.06 -20.94
CA LYS A 15 22.94 -21.44 -20.16
C LYS A 15 22.45 -20.57 -19.02
N ILE A 16 21.36 -21.01 -18.34
CA ILE A 16 20.79 -20.27 -17.22
C ILE A 16 21.79 -20.28 -16.07
N PRO A 17 22.20 -19.12 -15.54
CA PRO A 17 23.13 -19.07 -14.43
C PRO A 17 22.58 -19.78 -13.18
N THR A 18 23.39 -20.66 -12.57
CA THR A 18 23.06 -21.32 -11.29
C THR A 18 23.45 -20.48 -10.06
N LYS A 19 24.17 -19.39 -10.28
CA LYS A 19 24.61 -18.43 -9.27
C LYS A 19 24.21 -17.01 -9.70
N GLY A 20 24.06 -16.10 -8.73
CA GLY A 20 23.76 -14.70 -9.03
C GLY A 20 22.38 -14.25 -8.60
N GLY A 21 21.77 -14.93 -7.63
CA GLY A 21 20.48 -14.52 -7.05
C GLY A 21 20.49 -13.09 -6.52
N ASP A 22 21.65 -12.56 -6.14
CA ASP A 22 21.85 -11.21 -5.65
C ASP A 22 22.13 -10.17 -6.74
N LYS A 23 22.15 -10.60 -8.03
CA LYS A 23 22.19 -9.65 -9.15
C LYS A 23 20.86 -8.93 -9.30
N GLU A 24 20.91 -7.72 -9.82
CA GLU A 24 19.74 -6.92 -10.12
C GLU A 24 18.89 -7.62 -11.19
N ALA A 25 17.62 -7.80 -10.87
CA ALA A 25 16.60 -8.31 -11.79
C ALA A 25 15.71 -7.19 -12.32
N SER A 26 15.48 -6.17 -11.50
CA SER A 26 14.64 -5.04 -11.85
C SER A 26 15.08 -3.78 -11.11
N ILE A 27 14.91 -2.63 -11.76
CA ILE A 27 15.03 -1.31 -11.17
C ILE A 27 13.70 -0.60 -11.35
N ILE A 28 13.09 -0.20 -10.24
CA ILE A 28 11.78 0.46 -10.22
C ILE A 28 11.91 1.85 -9.61
N PHE A 29 11.41 2.85 -10.33
CA PHE A 29 11.38 4.21 -9.81
C PHE A 29 10.21 4.36 -8.84
N THR A 30 10.52 4.79 -7.61
CA THR A 30 9.51 5.17 -6.63
C THR A 30 9.26 6.68 -6.73
N SER A 31 8.02 7.08 -6.62
CA SER A 31 7.66 8.49 -6.46
C SER A 31 8.05 8.93 -5.04
N GLY A 32 9.32 9.27 -4.82
CA GLY A 32 9.80 9.69 -3.51
C GLY A 32 8.89 10.75 -2.90
N SER A 33 8.43 10.52 -1.67
CA SER A 33 7.57 11.45 -0.93
C SER A 33 8.25 12.79 -0.61
N GLU A 34 9.56 12.89 -0.86
CA GLU A 34 10.41 14.03 -0.46
C GLU A 34 11.25 14.61 -1.60
N GLY A 35 10.96 14.29 -2.88
CA GLY A 35 11.76 14.85 -3.97
C GLY A 35 11.81 14.02 -5.25
N ALA A 36 12.98 13.99 -5.90
CA ALA A 36 13.18 13.25 -7.14
C ALA A 36 12.91 11.75 -6.99
N PRO A 37 12.40 11.08 -8.04
CA PRO A 37 12.18 9.63 -8.02
C PRO A 37 13.47 8.88 -7.66
N LYS A 38 13.32 7.86 -6.78
CA LYS A 38 14.42 7.00 -6.35
C LYS A 38 14.36 5.67 -7.09
N ALA A 39 15.50 5.21 -7.61
CA ALA A 39 15.62 3.97 -8.36
C ALA A 39 15.85 2.78 -7.40
N ALA A 40 14.81 2.06 -6.99
CA ALA A 40 14.91 0.90 -6.12
C ALA A 40 15.43 -0.32 -6.90
N MET A 41 16.52 -0.92 -6.43
CA MET A 41 17.14 -2.10 -7.04
C MET A 41 16.58 -3.37 -6.39
N LEU A 42 15.91 -4.21 -7.19
CA LEU A 42 15.39 -5.50 -6.78
C LEU A 42 16.24 -6.61 -7.39
N SER A 43 16.77 -7.49 -6.55
CA SER A 43 17.52 -8.66 -7.01
C SER A 43 16.59 -9.82 -7.40
N HIS A 44 17.12 -10.80 -8.15
CA HIS A 44 16.41 -12.05 -8.40
C HIS A 44 15.99 -12.75 -7.10
N ARG A 45 16.84 -12.71 -6.07
CA ARG A 45 16.52 -13.28 -4.74
C ARG A 45 15.35 -12.56 -4.10
N ASN A 46 15.31 -11.23 -4.16
CA ASN A 46 14.22 -10.45 -3.55
C ASN A 46 12.86 -10.81 -4.19
N LEU A 47 12.79 -10.80 -5.52
CA LEU A 47 11.59 -11.15 -6.28
C LEU A 47 11.16 -12.60 -6.01
N MET A 48 12.09 -13.55 -6.12
CA MET A 48 11.81 -14.97 -5.87
C MET A 48 11.34 -15.23 -4.44
N THR A 49 11.94 -14.55 -3.46
CA THR A 49 11.48 -14.68 -2.06
C THR A 49 10.02 -14.21 -1.94
N ASN A 50 9.66 -13.06 -2.50
CA ASN A 50 8.29 -12.54 -2.42
C ASN A 50 7.29 -13.43 -3.17
N ILE A 51 7.67 -13.98 -4.32
CA ILE A 51 6.86 -14.97 -5.07
C ILE A 51 6.60 -16.22 -4.24
N LEU A 52 7.64 -16.78 -3.62
CA LEU A 52 7.51 -17.96 -2.77
C LEU A 52 6.66 -17.70 -1.53
N GLN A 53 6.77 -16.51 -0.95
CA GLN A 53 5.92 -16.07 0.15
C GLN A 53 4.44 -16.00 -0.28
N PHE A 54 4.16 -15.35 -1.42
CA PHE A 54 2.81 -15.22 -1.96
C PHE A 54 2.19 -16.58 -2.30
N ARG A 55 2.96 -17.49 -2.91
CA ARG A 55 2.54 -18.88 -3.19
C ARG A 55 2.08 -19.62 -1.92
N ASN A 56 2.69 -19.35 -0.78
CA ASN A 56 2.37 -20.04 0.47
C ASN A 56 1.11 -19.50 1.19
N LEU A 57 0.43 -18.49 0.62
CA LEU A 57 -0.80 -17.95 1.22
C LEU A 57 -2.01 -18.89 1.08
N GLY A 58 -1.97 -19.86 0.16
CA GLY A 58 -3.06 -20.81 -0.07
C GLY A 58 -4.22 -20.30 -0.92
N ILE A 59 -4.16 -19.03 -1.39
CA ILE A 59 -5.17 -18.45 -2.29
C ILE A 59 -4.94 -18.84 -3.76
N ILE A 60 -3.76 -19.33 -4.08
CA ILE A 60 -3.39 -19.74 -5.44
C ILE A 60 -3.67 -21.23 -5.61
N LYS A 61 -4.54 -21.56 -6.55
CA LYS A 61 -4.93 -22.93 -6.92
C LYS A 61 -4.64 -23.18 -8.39
N GLU A 62 -4.77 -24.43 -8.85
CA GLU A 62 -4.53 -24.79 -10.26
C GLU A 62 -5.45 -24.05 -11.24
N ASP A 63 -6.67 -23.75 -10.81
CA ASP A 63 -7.68 -23.06 -11.58
C ASP A 63 -7.67 -21.53 -11.39
N THR A 64 -6.70 -20.99 -10.64
CA THR A 64 -6.59 -19.55 -10.41
C THR A 64 -6.42 -18.78 -11.72
N VAL A 65 -7.26 -17.77 -11.90
CA VAL A 65 -7.22 -16.80 -12.98
C VAL A 65 -7.03 -15.42 -12.39
N LEU A 66 -5.84 -14.86 -12.60
CA LEU A 66 -5.51 -13.51 -12.13
C LEU A 66 -6.06 -12.45 -13.08
N HIS A 67 -6.84 -11.51 -12.57
CA HIS A 67 -7.14 -10.28 -13.30
C HIS A 67 -5.93 -9.34 -13.25
N ALA A 68 -5.38 -9.02 -14.43
CA ALA A 68 -4.11 -8.30 -14.59
C ALA A 68 -4.34 -6.95 -15.30
N ASN A 69 -4.35 -5.87 -14.53
CA ASN A 69 -4.58 -4.53 -15.04
C ASN A 69 -3.74 -3.44 -14.35
N LEU A 70 -2.94 -3.80 -13.34
CA LEU A 70 -2.08 -2.85 -12.66
C LEU A 70 -0.92 -2.40 -13.58
N PRO A 71 -0.46 -1.15 -13.46
CA PRO A 71 0.67 -0.64 -14.23
C PRO A 71 1.95 -1.46 -13.99
N LEU A 72 2.58 -1.94 -15.07
CA LEU A 72 3.77 -2.80 -14.99
C LEU A 72 5.05 -2.06 -14.59
N PHE A 73 5.05 -0.73 -14.63
CA PHE A 73 6.12 0.10 -14.09
C PHE A 73 6.09 0.23 -12.56
N HIS A 74 5.03 -0.27 -11.93
CA HIS A 74 4.87 -0.34 -10.48
C HIS A 74 5.26 -1.73 -9.97
N SER A 75 5.98 -1.82 -8.84
CA SER A 75 6.44 -3.10 -8.27
C SER A 75 5.29 -4.09 -8.05
N PHE A 76 4.11 -3.60 -7.67
CA PHE A 76 2.93 -4.41 -7.44
C PHE A 76 2.45 -5.11 -8.72
N GLY A 77 2.29 -4.35 -9.82
CA GLY A 77 1.95 -4.91 -11.12
C GLY A 77 3.07 -5.80 -11.65
N GLN A 78 4.32 -5.34 -11.61
CA GLN A 78 5.45 -6.07 -12.17
C GLN A 78 5.66 -7.42 -11.47
N THR A 79 5.73 -7.45 -10.13
CA THR A 79 6.02 -8.68 -9.40
C THR A 79 4.89 -9.70 -9.53
N ILE A 80 3.64 -9.28 -9.37
CA ILE A 80 2.52 -10.23 -9.35
C ILE A 80 2.06 -10.61 -10.76
N GLN A 81 1.96 -9.63 -11.67
CA GLN A 81 1.41 -9.92 -13.00
C GLN A 81 2.47 -10.45 -13.97
N ILE A 82 3.75 -10.10 -13.83
CA ILE A 82 4.79 -10.63 -14.70
C ILE A 82 5.50 -11.79 -14.02
N TRP A 83 6.25 -11.53 -12.96
CA TRP A 83 7.16 -12.52 -12.38
C TRP A 83 6.44 -13.70 -11.76
N PHE A 84 5.49 -13.45 -10.86
CA PHE A 84 4.74 -14.52 -10.20
C PHE A 84 3.95 -15.35 -11.22
N SER A 85 3.20 -14.73 -12.11
CA SER A 85 2.37 -15.47 -13.07
C SER A 85 3.21 -16.29 -14.07
N ALA A 86 4.35 -15.75 -14.52
CA ALA A 86 5.24 -16.49 -15.43
C ALA A 86 5.91 -17.68 -14.73
N ILE A 87 6.33 -17.52 -13.48
CA ILE A 87 7.04 -18.56 -12.70
C ILE A 87 6.09 -19.67 -12.26
N ASP A 88 4.88 -19.31 -11.83
CA ASP A 88 3.88 -20.26 -11.30
C ASP A 88 2.90 -20.76 -12.36
N GLY A 89 2.98 -20.22 -13.59
CA GLY A 89 2.08 -20.63 -14.69
C GLY A 89 0.62 -20.20 -14.47
N VAL A 90 0.40 -19.11 -13.72
CA VAL A 90 -0.95 -18.61 -13.42
C VAL A 90 -1.56 -17.99 -14.67
N ARG A 91 -2.77 -18.41 -15.02
CA ARG A 91 -3.53 -17.83 -16.11
C ARG A 91 -3.91 -16.38 -15.80
N GLN A 92 -3.85 -15.51 -16.80
CA GLN A 92 -4.21 -14.10 -16.65
C GLN A 92 -5.30 -13.68 -17.61
N VAL A 93 -6.14 -12.77 -17.15
CA VAL A 93 -7.02 -11.94 -17.96
C VAL A 93 -6.50 -10.52 -17.89
N ALA A 94 -5.85 -10.07 -18.97
CA ALA A 94 -5.17 -8.78 -19.01
C ALA A 94 -6.04 -7.69 -19.62
N VAL A 95 -6.07 -6.52 -18.98
CA VAL A 95 -6.64 -5.28 -19.49
C VAL A 95 -5.56 -4.19 -19.40
N GLN A 96 -5.48 -3.34 -20.42
CA GLN A 96 -4.39 -2.39 -20.58
C GLN A 96 -4.31 -1.37 -19.43
N SER A 97 -5.46 -0.95 -18.91
CA SER A 97 -5.51 0.10 -17.89
C SER A 97 -6.60 -0.18 -16.85
N PRO A 98 -6.30 0.02 -15.55
CA PRO A 98 -7.32 -0.07 -14.50
C PRO A 98 -8.41 1.01 -14.61
N LEU A 99 -8.15 2.09 -15.37
CA LEU A 99 -9.11 3.18 -15.61
C LEU A 99 -10.19 2.83 -16.66
N GLU A 100 -10.00 1.75 -17.42
CA GLU A 100 -11.00 1.26 -18.36
C GLU A 100 -12.07 0.44 -17.63
N ILE A 101 -12.92 1.10 -16.82
CA ILE A 101 -13.83 0.45 -15.87
C ILE A 101 -14.72 -0.60 -16.54
N ALA A 102 -15.37 -0.24 -17.65
CA ALA A 102 -16.28 -1.16 -18.37
C ALA A 102 -15.54 -2.38 -18.95
N SER A 103 -14.34 -2.15 -19.51
CA SER A 103 -13.48 -3.21 -20.07
C SER A 103 -13.02 -4.17 -18.97
N ASN A 104 -12.62 -3.63 -17.81
CA ASN A 104 -12.21 -4.44 -16.67
C ASN A 104 -13.34 -5.31 -16.13
N VAL A 105 -14.53 -4.74 -15.88
CA VAL A 105 -15.69 -5.49 -15.38
C VAL A 105 -16.08 -6.60 -16.36
N LYS A 106 -16.13 -6.27 -17.67
CA LYS A 106 -16.40 -7.26 -18.73
C LYS A 106 -15.35 -8.36 -18.75
N ALA A 107 -14.06 -8.02 -18.66
CA ALA A 107 -12.96 -8.97 -18.73
C ALA A 107 -12.93 -9.90 -17.48
N ILE A 108 -13.26 -9.41 -16.30
CA ILE A 108 -13.39 -10.21 -15.09
C ILE A 108 -14.46 -11.28 -15.27
N ARG A 109 -15.65 -10.89 -15.75
CA ARG A 109 -16.76 -11.79 -16.01
C ARG A 109 -16.42 -12.82 -17.09
N ASP A 110 -16.11 -12.34 -18.31
CA ASP A 110 -15.96 -13.18 -19.51
C ASP A 110 -14.69 -14.07 -19.42
N GLY A 111 -13.66 -13.60 -18.75
CA GLY A 111 -12.42 -14.35 -18.52
C GLY A 111 -12.45 -15.28 -17.32
N GLY A 112 -13.49 -15.23 -16.49
CA GLY A 112 -13.64 -16.04 -15.29
C GLY A 112 -12.54 -15.78 -14.26
N SER A 113 -12.20 -14.49 -14.03
CA SER A 113 -11.18 -14.13 -13.06
C SER A 113 -11.58 -14.54 -11.65
N THR A 114 -10.69 -15.24 -10.93
CA THR A 114 -10.93 -15.74 -9.56
C THR A 114 -10.18 -14.94 -8.51
N LEU A 115 -9.11 -14.25 -8.92
CA LEU A 115 -8.27 -13.41 -8.06
C LEU A 115 -8.06 -12.05 -8.72
N MET A 116 -8.24 -10.99 -7.96
CA MET A 116 -7.89 -9.63 -8.37
C MET A 116 -7.04 -8.95 -7.29
N ILE A 117 -6.02 -8.22 -7.74
CA ILE A 117 -5.19 -7.38 -6.88
C ILE A 117 -5.32 -5.97 -7.40
N SER A 118 -5.71 -5.01 -6.54
CA SER A 118 -6.00 -3.66 -7.00
C SER A 118 -5.84 -2.64 -5.88
N THR A 119 -6.09 -1.37 -6.17
CA THR A 119 -6.14 -0.32 -5.14
C THR A 119 -7.60 -0.01 -4.79
N PRO A 120 -7.89 0.44 -3.56
CA PRO A 120 -9.23 0.86 -3.16
C PRO A 120 -9.86 1.87 -4.12
N THR A 121 -9.07 2.78 -4.69
CA THR A 121 -9.53 3.77 -5.68
C THR A 121 -10.12 3.10 -6.92
N PHE A 122 -9.44 2.13 -7.53
CA PHE A 122 -9.98 1.42 -8.69
C PHE A 122 -11.15 0.52 -8.31
N LEU A 123 -11.06 -0.15 -7.16
CA LEU A 123 -12.14 -1.02 -6.66
C LEU A 123 -13.44 -0.24 -6.44
N ARG A 124 -13.39 0.99 -5.95
CA ARG A 124 -14.58 1.86 -5.84
C ARG A 124 -15.25 2.10 -7.19
N SER A 125 -14.47 2.30 -8.24
CA SER A 125 -14.99 2.50 -9.59
C SER A 125 -15.64 1.22 -10.15
N TYR A 126 -15.02 0.06 -9.91
CA TYR A 126 -15.63 -1.24 -10.29
C TYR A 126 -16.87 -1.53 -9.46
N PHE A 127 -16.85 -1.23 -8.17
CA PHE A 127 -18.00 -1.37 -7.29
C PHE A 127 -19.24 -0.60 -7.78
N LYS A 128 -19.05 0.63 -8.24
CA LYS A 128 -20.14 1.46 -8.80
C LYS A 128 -20.73 0.82 -10.07
N ARG A 129 -19.91 0.20 -10.91
CA ARG A 129 -20.28 -0.29 -12.23
C ARG A 129 -20.77 -1.74 -12.27
N ALA A 130 -20.10 -2.63 -11.53
CA ALA A 130 -20.33 -4.07 -11.59
C ALA A 130 -21.62 -4.49 -10.85
N THR A 131 -22.23 -5.56 -11.35
CA THR A 131 -23.29 -6.31 -10.67
C THR A 131 -22.69 -7.57 -9.99
N SER A 132 -23.43 -8.23 -9.12
CA SER A 132 -22.99 -9.49 -8.50
C SER A 132 -22.73 -10.60 -9.54
N ALA A 133 -23.45 -10.61 -10.64
CA ALA A 133 -23.24 -11.56 -11.73
C ALA A 133 -21.91 -11.31 -12.48
N ASP A 134 -21.43 -10.08 -12.55
CA ASP A 134 -20.16 -9.77 -13.18
C ASP A 134 -18.96 -10.34 -12.41
N PHE A 135 -19.08 -10.52 -11.10
CA PHE A 135 -18.05 -11.02 -10.22
C PHE A 135 -18.35 -12.41 -9.63
N GLU A 136 -19.18 -13.20 -10.33
CA GLU A 136 -19.62 -14.52 -9.85
C GLU A 136 -18.46 -15.49 -9.58
N HIS A 137 -17.37 -15.41 -10.35
CA HIS A 137 -16.18 -16.26 -10.25
C HIS A 137 -15.10 -15.65 -9.39
N LEU A 138 -15.19 -14.37 -9.05
CA LEU A 138 -14.17 -13.65 -8.31
C LEU A 138 -14.23 -14.03 -6.83
N GLY A 139 -13.27 -14.86 -6.38
CA GLY A 139 -13.24 -15.37 -5.02
C GLY A 139 -12.55 -14.45 -4.03
N VAL A 140 -11.45 -13.80 -4.46
CA VAL A 140 -10.64 -12.95 -3.58
C VAL A 140 -10.22 -11.67 -4.29
N VAL A 141 -10.38 -10.56 -3.60
CA VAL A 141 -9.82 -9.25 -3.95
C VAL A 141 -8.85 -8.82 -2.88
N ILE A 142 -7.58 -8.59 -3.27
CA ILE A 142 -6.56 -8.03 -2.39
C ILE A 142 -6.43 -6.54 -2.69
N ALA A 143 -6.83 -5.70 -1.73
CA ALA A 143 -6.70 -4.26 -1.80
C ALA A 143 -5.39 -3.82 -1.16
N GLY A 144 -4.59 -3.02 -1.86
CA GLY A 144 -3.30 -2.55 -1.35
C GLY A 144 -2.88 -1.20 -1.92
N ALA A 145 -1.71 -0.73 -1.49
CA ALA A 145 -1.09 0.55 -1.86
C ALA A 145 -1.79 1.82 -1.35
N GLU A 146 -3.03 1.71 -0.88
CA GLU A 146 -3.84 2.79 -0.31
C GLU A 146 -4.65 2.22 0.87
N LYS A 147 -5.11 3.10 1.77
CA LYS A 147 -6.01 2.70 2.85
C LYS A 147 -7.42 2.49 2.30
N THR A 148 -8.04 1.39 2.66
CA THR A 148 -9.47 1.14 2.37
C THR A 148 -10.33 2.16 3.13
N PRO A 149 -11.29 2.82 2.47
CA PRO A 149 -12.28 3.65 3.16
C PRO A 149 -13.08 2.83 4.16
N GLU A 150 -13.42 3.43 5.27
CA GLU A 150 -14.17 2.79 6.36
C GLU A 150 -15.52 2.23 5.84
N GLY A 151 -15.81 0.97 6.14
CA GLY A 151 -17.02 0.27 5.73
C GLY A 151 -17.08 -0.16 4.26
N PHE A 152 -16.04 0.12 3.46
CA PHE A 152 -16.05 -0.24 2.04
C PHE A 152 -15.87 -1.75 1.82
N ASP A 153 -15.08 -2.41 2.64
CA ASP A 153 -14.93 -3.87 2.66
C ASP A 153 -16.26 -4.58 2.95
N GLU A 154 -17.03 -4.08 3.93
CA GLU A 154 -18.36 -4.61 4.27
C GLU A 154 -19.36 -4.38 3.15
N ALA A 155 -19.36 -3.17 2.57
CA ALA A 155 -20.22 -2.85 1.42
C ALA A 155 -19.87 -3.72 0.20
N TRP A 156 -18.58 -4.01 -0.02
CA TRP A 156 -18.12 -4.87 -1.10
C TRP A 156 -18.64 -6.29 -0.92
N GLU A 157 -18.43 -6.90 0.24
CA GLU A 157 -18.88 -8.27 0.54
C GLU A 157 -20.41 -8.40 0.53
N ALA A 158 -21.13 -7.36 0.97
CA ALA A 158 -22.59 -7.33 0.88
C ALA A 158 -23.09 -7.32 -0.59
N LYS A 159 -22.41 -6.59 -1.48
CA LYS A 159 -22.76 -6.52 -2.90
C LYS A 159 -22.28 -7.75 -3.69
N PHE A 160 -21.11 -8.29 -3.33
CA PHE A 160 -20.46 -9.42 -4.00
C PHE A 160 -20.22 -10.57 -3.01
N PRO A 161 -21.25 -11.31 -2.60
CA PRO A 161 -21.17 -12.26 -1.48
C PRO A 161 -20.28 -13.48 -1.71
N LYS A 162 -19.80 -13.69 -2.93
CA LYS A 162 -18.82 -14.73 -3.27
C LYS A 162 -17.38 -14.24 -3.26
N THR A 163 -17.17 -12.94 -3.04
CA THR A 163 -15.84 -12.29 -3.13
C THR A 163 -15.40 -11.81 -1.76
N HIS A 164 -14.34 -12.37 -1.23
CA HIS A 164 -13.70 -11.85 -0.03
C HIS A 164 -12.86 -10.60 -0.36
N TYR A 165 -13.12 -9.51 0.35
CA TYR A 165 -12.30 -8.31 0.29
C TYR A 165 -11.27 -8.35 1.41
N VAL A 166 -9.99 -8.37 1.07
CA VAL A 166 -8.91 -8.42 2.04
C VAL A 166 -7.89 -7.31 1.79
N GLU A 167 -7.37 -6.74 2.86
CA GLU A 167 -6.35 -5.71 2.77
C GLU A 167 -4.96 -6.31 2.83
N GLY A 168 -4.04 -5.71 2.07
CA GLY A 168 -2.63 -6.03 2.07
C GLY A 168 -1.75 -4.78 2.14
N TYR A 169 -0.54 -4.96 2.65
CA TYR A 169 0.47 -3.91 2.76
C TYR A 169 1.73 -4.31 2.02
N GLY A 170 2.34 -3.31 1.42
CA GLY A 170 3.60 -3.48 0.73
C GLY A 170 4.21 -2.16 0.29
N LEU A 171 5.47 -2.22 -0.09
CA LEU A 171 6.24 -1.10 -0.63
C LEU A 171 7.26 -1.63 -1.63
N THR A 172 7.67 -0.79 -2.57
CA THR A 172 8.62 -1.19 -3.63
C THR A 172 9.89 -1.82 -3.05
N GLU A 173 10.35 -1.29 -1.93
CA GLU A 173 11.53 -1.72 -1.18
C GLU A 173 11.40 -3.14 -0.57
N MET A 174 10.20 -3.74 -0.66
CA MET A 174 9.89 -5.09 -0.17
C MET A 174 9.52 -6.09 -1.29
N SER A 175 9.61 -5.70 -2.56
CA SER A 175 9.49 -6.54 -3.77
C SER A 175 8.10 -7.15 -4.11
N PRO A 176 6.93 -6.58 -3.83
CA PRO A 176 6.60 -5.49 -2.96
C PRO A 176 5.86 -5.89 -1.68
N VAL A 177 5.31 -7.15 -1.57
CA VAL A 177 4.29 -7.49 -0.57
C VAL A 177 4.92 -7.89 0.76
N VAL A 178 4.37 -7.35 1.83
CA VAL A 178 4.81 -7.56 3.22
C VAL A 178 3.82 -8.42 3.99
N SER A 179 2.54 -8.10 3.87
CA SER A 179 1.46 -8.74 4.60
C SER A 179 0.15 -8.67 3.83
N THR A 180 -0.78 -9.55 4.14
CA THR A 180 -2.16 -9.47 3.69
C THR A 180 -3.08 -10.20 4.65
N ASN A 181 -4.29 -9.68 4.83
CA ASN A 181 -5.38 -10.48 5.35
C ASN A 181 -5.74 -11.58 4.35
N LEU A 182 -6.31 -12.66 4.84
CA LEU A 182 -6.76 -13.78 4.02
C LEU A 182 -8.16 -14.20 4.50
N PRO A 183 -8.98 -14.83 3.65
CA PRO A 183 -10.21 -15.45 4.12
C PRO A 183 -9.95 -16.39 5.32
N GLU A 184 -10.81 -16.33 6.33
CA GLU A 184 -10.65 -17.07 7.58
C GLU A 184 -10.60 -18.59 7.34
N GLY A 185 -9.72 -19.28 8.07
CA GLY A 185 -9.62 -20.74 8.02
C GLY A 185 -9.03 -21.34 6.73
N LEU A 186 -8.49 -20.51 5.81
CA LEU A 186 -7.87 -21.01 4.59
C LEU A 186 -6.61 -21.82 4.91
N ALA A 187 -6.50 -23.03 4.36
CA ALA A 187 -5.27 -23.83 4.45
C ALA A 187 -4.14 -23.16 3.66
N ARG A 188 -3.01 -22.95 4.32
CA ARG A 188 -1.84 -22.30 3.75
C ARG A 188 -0.75 -23.33 3.39
N GLY A 189 0.30 -22.91 2.68
CA GLY A 189 1.43 -23.77 2.32
C GLY A 189 2.31 -24.15 3.51
N LYS A 190 3.27 -25.02 3.26
CA LYS A 190 4.13 -25.67 4.29
C LYS A 190 4.88 -24.69 5.23
N PHE A 191 5.11 -23.45 4.80
CA PHE A 191 5.78 -22.44 5.61
C PHE A 191 4.82 -21.63 6.49
N CYS A 192 3.52 -21.90 6.39
CA CYS A 192 2.46 -21.33 7.21
C CYS A 192 1.52 -22.45 7.68
N PRO A 193 1.94 -23.30 8.66
CA PRO A 193 1.21 -24.51 9.02
C PRO A 193 -0.16 -24.25 9.67
N GLN A 194 -0.36 -23.04 10.22
CA GLN A 194 -1.65 -22.66 10.79
C GLN A 194 -2.60 -22.15 9.69
N PRO A 195 -3.91 -22.40 9.81
CA PRO A 195 -4.90 -21.77 8.95
C PRO A 195 -4.79 -20.24 8.96
N SER A 196 -5.25 -19.61 7.89
CA SER A 196 -5.29 -18.15 7.80
C SER A 196 -6.25 -17.56 8.83
N ARG A 197 -5.91 -16.36 9.28
CA ARG A 197 -6.74 -15.52 10.14
C ARG A 197 -6.92 -14.16 9.49
N THR A 198 -7.98 -13.47 9.84
CA THR A 198 -8.25 -12.12 9.40
C THR A 198 -8.56 -11.22 10.58
N LYS A 199 -8.12 -9.95 10.49
CA LYS A 199 -8.54 -8.89 11.41
C LYS A 199 -8.87 -7.66 10.59
N ARG A 200 -10.13 -7.25 10.61
CA ARG A 200 -10.54 -5.99 9.96
C ARG A 200 -9.70 -4.83 10.47
N THR A 201 -9.48 -3.84 9.64
CA THR A 201 -8.63 -2.66 9.89
C THR A 201 -7.13 -2.93 9.99
N SER A 202 -6.70 -4.20 10.03
CA SER A 202 -5.30 -4.58 9.87
C SER A 202 -4.98 -4.80 8.39
N VAL A 203 -3.68 -4.79 8.07
CA VAL A 203 -3.18 -5.19 6.74
C VAL A 203 -2.67 -6.65 6.75
N GLY A 204 -3.14 -7.44 7.70
CA GLY A 204 -2.87 -8.87 7.82
C GLY A 204 -1.58 -9.22 8.55
N GLU A 205 -1.28 -10.52 8.52
CA GLU A 205 -0.07 -11.10 9.10
C GLU A 205 1.12 -10.96 8.14
N LEU A 206 2.33 -10.86 8.70
CA LEU A 206 3.58 -10.88 7.94
C LEU A 206 3.69 -12.13 7.06
N PHE A 207 4.24 -11.95 5.87
CA PHE A 207 4.60 -13.08 5.02
C PHE A 207 5.67 -13.96 5.66
N PRO A 208 5.69 -15.28 5.34
CA PRO A 208 6.64 -16.22 5.91
C PRO A 208 8.10 -15.79 5.73
N GLY A 209 8.92 -15.96 6.77
CA GLY A 209 10.35 -15.64 6.74
C GLY A 209 10.67 -14.15 6.85
N MET A 210 9.68 -13.32 7.19
CA MET A 210 9.88 -11.91 7.52
C MET A 210 9.85 -11.69 9.03
N GLN A 211 10.46 -10.57 9.44
CA GLN A 211 10.42 -10.05 10.80
C GLN A 211 9.97 -8.60 10.75
N ALA A 212 9.22 -8.17 11.77
CA ALA A 212 8.80 -6.79 11.97
C ALA A 212 9.10 -6.35 13.39
N ALA A 213 9.43 -5.09 13.54
CA ALA A 213 9.57 -4.42 14.83
C ALA A 213 9.03 -2.99 14.71
N VAL A 214 8.58 -2.44 15.81
CA VAL A 214 8.25 -1.01 15.92
C VAL A 214 9.19 -0.35 16.91
N ALA A 215 9.61 0.88 16.59
CA ALA A 215 10.49 1.66 17.44
C ALA A 215 9.97 3.09 17.58
N SER A 216 10.33 3.74 18.67
CA SER A 216 10.05 5.16 18.88
C SER A 216 10.66 5.99 17.76
N PRO A 217 9.89 6.84 17.08
CA PRO A 217 10.43 7.75 16.06
C PRO A 217 11.42 8.77 16.61
N GLU A 218 11.41 8.98 17.93
CA GLU A 218 12.23 9.99 18.62
C GLU A 218 13.54 9.40 19.15
N THR A 219 13.45 8.27 19.87
CA THR A 219 14.61 7.66 20.52
C THR A 219 15.23 6.52 19.72
N GLY A 220 14.48 5.91 18.80
CA GLY A 220 14.88 4.70 18.09
C GLY A 220 14.78 3.42 18.93
N GLU A 221 14.35 3.51 20.17
CA GLU A 221 14.17 2.36 21.06
C GLU A 221 12.99 1.49 20.62
N LEU A 222 13.16 0.18 20.73
CA LEU A 222 12.09 -0.77 20.41
C LEU A 222 10.91 -0.60 21.37
N LEU A 223 9.72 -0.58 20.80
CA LEU A 223 8.46 -0.47 21.53
C LEU A 223 7.83 -1.85 21.76
N PRO A 224 7.11 -2.03 22.88
CA PRO A 224 6.31 -3.23 23.12
C PRO A 224 5.23 -3.43 22.04
N MET A 225 4.78 -4.69 21.89
CA MET A 225 3.60 -4.99 21.05
C MET A 225 2.38 -4.23 21.58
N GLY A 226 1.58 -3.72 20.66
CA GLY A 226 0.42 -2.90 20.98
C GLY A 226 0.69 -1.39 21.00
N GLU A 227 1.96 -0.96 20.99
CA GLU A 227 2.31 0.45 20.86
C GLU A 227 2.52 0.85 19.40
N THR A 228 2.25 2.11 19.10
CA THR A 228 2.43 2.69 17.76
C THR A 228 3.84 3.28 17.64
N GLY A 229 4.58 2.83 16.62
CA GLY A 229 5.92 3.33 16.33
C GLY A 229 6.30 3.21 14.88
N LEU A 230 7.52 3.60 14.56
CA LEU A 230 8.10 3.48 13.23
C LEU A 230 8.34 2.01 12.89
N LEU A 231 7.78 1.55 11.78
CA LEU A 231 7.86 0.15 11.36
C LEU A 231 9.20 -0.15 10.71
N TYR A 232 9.87 -1.17 11.24
CA TYR A 232 11.08 -1.78 10.69
C TYR A 232 10.78 -3.18 10.21
N LEU A 233 11.31 -3.53 9.03
CA LEU A 233 11.13 -4.83 8.42
C LEU A 233 12.46 -5.49 8.06
N LYS A 234 12.50 -6.83 8.15
CA LYS A 234 13.65 -7.62 7.74
C LYS A 234 13.16 -8.90 7.03
N GLY A 235 13.82 -9.28 5.93
CA GLY A 235 13.45 -10.47 5.17
C GLY A 235 14.22 -10.59 3.86
N GLY A 236 14.11 -11.74 3.21
CA GLY A 236 14.79 -12.00 1.95
C GLY A 236 14.24 -11.20 0.75
N ASN A 237 13.06 -10.62 0.90
CA ASN A 237 12.41 -9.75 -0.09
C ASN A 237 12.75 -8.26 0.07
N VAL A 238 13.57 -7.89 1.06
CA VAL A 238 14.07 -6.50 1.20
C VAL A 238 15.01 -6.18 0.05
N PHE A 239 14.81 -5.04 -0.60
CA PHE A 239 15.58 -4.58 -1.76
C PHE A 239 17.08 -4.37 -1.46
N LYS A 240 17.88 -4.17 -2.49
CA LYS A 240 19.33 -3.92 -2.35
C LYS A 240 19.66 -2.48 -1.92
N GLY A 241 18.72 -1.58 -2.06
CA GLY A 241 18.89 -0.14 -1.86
C GLY A 241 18.55 0.66 -3.11
N TYR A 242 18.67 1.96 -3.02
CA TYR A 242 18.49 2.89 -4.15
C TYR A 242 19.80 3.05 -4.92
N TYR A 243 19.69 2.95 -6.25
CA TYR A 243 20.83 3.09 -7.15
C TYR A 243 21.48 4.47 -7.04
N GLY A 244 22.79 4.49 -6.82
CA GLY A 244 23.57 5.74 -6.75
C GLY A 244 23.25 6.66 -5.56
N GLN A 245 22.55 6.16 -4.50
CA GLN A 245 22.13 6.97 -3.36
C GLN A 245 22.64 6.41 -2.01
N PRO A 246 23.95 6.40 -1.76
CA PRO A 246 24.51 5.77 -0.55
C PRO A 246 24.04 6.42 0.75
N GLU A 247 23.88 7.75 0.78
CA GLU A 247 23.42 8.48 1.96
C GLU A 247 21.96 8.15 2.30
N GLU A 248 21.11 8.03 1.29
CA GLU A 248 19.72 7.65 1.48
C GLU A 248 19.60 6.19 1.94
N ASN A 249 20.42 5.30 1.38
CA ASN A 249 20.49 3.91 1.79
C ASN A 249 20.94 3.80 3.25
N ALA A 250 21.91 4.59 3.69
CA ALA A 250 22.34 4.61 5.09
C ALA A 250 21.22 5.03 6.06
N LYS A 251 20.30 5.91 5.64
CA LYS A 251 19.13 6.30 6.42
C LYS A 251 18.05 5.22 6.44
N ARG A 252 17.95 4.44 5.36
CA ARG A 252 16.94 3.39 5.21
C ARG A 252 17.28 2.09 5.91
N PHE A 253 18.57 1.77 6.04
CA PHE A 253 19.02 0.53 6.69
C PHE A 253 19.66 0.83 8.05
N VAL A 254 19.04 0.28 9.10
CA VAL A 254 19.55 0.36 10.49
C VAL A 254 19.76 -1.07 10.98
N ASP A 255 21.00 -1.46 11.22
CA ASP A 255 21.40 -2.81 11.69
C ASP A 255 20.79 -3.96 10.86
N GLY A 256 20.70 -3.77 9.55
CA GLY A 256 20.13 -4.75 8.63
C GLY A 256 18.60 -4.79 8.60
N TRP A 257 17.94 -3.85 9.26
CA TRP A 257 16.49 -3.65 9.17
C TRP A 257 16.18 -2.50 8.22
N LEU A 258 15.13 -2.66 7.44
CA LEU A 258 14.59 -1.61 6.59
C LEU A 258 13.66 -0.71 7.42
N ASN A 259 14.01 0.56 7.53
CA ASN A 259 13.09 1.59 7.98
C ASN A 259 12.08 1.89 6.86
N THR A 260 10.82 1.57 7.08
CA THR A 260 9.76 1.76 6.08
C THR A 260 9.33 3.22 5.92
N GLY A 261 9.51 4.02 6.95
CA GLY A 261 8.94 5.36 7.07
C GLY A 261 7.44 5.37 7.40
N ASP A 262 6.85 4.20 7.64
CA ASP A 262 5.45 4.06 8.03
C ASP A 262 5.34 3.89 9.56
N LEU A 263 4.35 4.53 10.16
CA LEU A 263 3.96 4.28 11.54
C LEU A 263 2.98 3.11 11.58
N ALA A 264 3.23 2.16 12.45
CA ALA A 264 2.41 0.97 12.60
C ALA A 264 2.33 0.51 14.06
N GLN A 265 1.38 -0.35 14.31
CA GLN A 265 1.20 -1.09 15.53
C GLN A 265 1.23 -2.58 15.20
N LEU A 266 1.95 -3.36 15.99
CA LEU A 266 1.95 -4.82 15.91
C LEU A 266 1.17 -5.36 17.10
N ASP A 267 0.22 -6.24 16.84
CA ASP A 267 -0.50 -6.89 17.93
C ASP A 267 0.16 -8.23 18.36
N PRO A 268 -0.23 -8.79 19.50
CA PRO A 268 0.32 -10.07 19.98
C PRO A 268 0.10 -11.26 19.06
N ASP A 269 -0.89 -11.18 18.16
CA ASP A 269 -1.18 -12.22 17.18
C ASP A 269 -0.35 -12.07 15.90
N GLY A 270 0.44 -11.00 15.76
CA GLY A 270 1.30 -10.74 14.61
C GLY A 270 0.64 -9.96 13.47
N PHE A 271 -0.54 -9.38 13.70
CA PHE A 271 -1.19 -8.51 12.73
C PHE A 271 -0.57 -7.11 12.74
N ILE A 272 -0.50 -6.51 11.55
CA ILE A 272 0.03 -5.16 11.34
C ILE A 272 -1.14 -4.19 11.14
N PHE A 273 -1.11 -3.08 11.87
CA PHE A 273 -2.05 -1.96 11.72
C PHE A 273 -1.28 -0.73 11.28
N ILE A 274 -1.40 -0.34 10.02
CA ILE A 274 -0.76 0.87 9.48
C ILE A 274 -1.51 2.10 9.98
N LYS A 275 -0.79 3.00 10.64
CA LYS A 275 -1.35 4.28 11.14
C LYS A 275 -1.12 5.43 10.17
N GLY A 276 -0.14 5.30 9.27
CA GLY A 276 0.17 6.27 8.22
C GLY A 276 1.67 6.41 7.98
N ARG A 277 2.05 7.33 7.10
CA ARG A 277 3.46 7.69 6.87
C ARG A 277 3.94 8.69 7.89
N LEU A 278 5.16 8.54 8.41
CA LEU A 278 5.75 9.51 9.35
C LEU A 278 5.75 10.94 8.78
N SER A 279 6.02 11.08 7.48
CA SER A 279 5.97 12.38 6.78
C SER A 279 4.54 12.96 6.65
N ARG A 280 3.51 12.22 7.05
CA ARG A 280 2.09 12.62 7.10
C ARG A 280 1.60 12.85 8.52
N PHE A 281 2.53 13.12 9.42
CA PHE A 281 2.23 13.51 10.80
C PHE A 281 2.94 14.81 11.12
N SER A 282 2.35 15.57 12.01
CA SER A 282 2.96 16.75 12.63
C SER A 282 2.98 16.59 14.12
N LYS A 283 4.09 16.99 14.75
CA LYS A 283 4.20 16.98 16.21
C LYS A 283 3.76 18.33 16.75
N ILE A 284 2.56 18.38 17.28
CA ILE A 284 1.92 19.61 17.77
C ILE A 284 1.69 19.52 19.27
N GLY A 285 2.40 20.33 20.04
CA GLY A 285 2.27 20.32 21.50
C GLY A 285 2.60 18.97 22.15
N GLY A 286 3.47 18.18 21.51
CA GLY A 286 3.84 16.83 21.96
C GLY A 286 3.00 15.69 21.37
N GLU A 287 1.86 15.98 20.72
CA GLU A 287 1.01 14.99 20.09
C GLU A 287 1.38 14.76 18.62
N MET A 288 1.35 13.50 18.18
CA MET A 288 1.51 13.10 16.79
C MET A 288 0.16 13.20 16.07
N VAL A 289 -0.03 14.25 15.28
CA VAL A 289 -1.29 14.56 14.58
C VAL A 289 -1.26 13.98 13.16
N PRO A 290 -2.08 12.98 12.82
CA PRO A 290 -2.12 12.39 11.49
C PRO A 290 -2.86 13.28 10.50
N HIS A 291 -2.18 13.77 9.46
CA HIS A 291 -2.76 14.64 8.43
C HIS A 291 -3.97 14.00 7.74
N THR A 292 -3.89 12.70 7.45
CA THR A 292 -4.98 11.97 6.77
C THR A 292 -6.26 11.93 7.61
N THR A 293 -6.14 11.81 8.93
CA THR A 293 -7.32 11.85 9.82
C THR A 293 -7.99 13.23 9.78
N VAL A 294 -7.17 14.28 9.80
CA VAL A 294 -7.67 15.66 9.69
C VAL A 294 -8.30 15.90 8.33
N GLU A 295 -7.67 15.45 7.23
CA GLU A 295 -8.22 15.53 5.87
C GLU A 295 -9.59 14.86 5.78
N ASN A 296 -9.71 13.62 6.27
CA ASN A 296 -10.98 12.89 6.26
C ASN A 296 -12.07 13.61 7.04
N ALA A 297 -11.73 14.17 8.19
CA ALA A 297 -12.69 14.97 8.98
C ALA A 297 -13.14 16.24 8.24
N VAL A 298 -12.21 16.94 7.58
CA VAL A 298 -12.51 18.13 6.77
C VAL A 298 -13.37 17.77 5.55
N VAL A 299 -13.01 16.71 4.81
CA VAL A 299 -13.78 16.22 3.66
C VAL A 299 -15.22 15.93 4.06
N LYS A 300 -15.42 15.24 5.19
CA LYS A 300 -16.74 14.94 5.73
C LYS A 300 -17.50 16.21 6.16
N ALA A 301 -16.82 17.13 6.86
CA ALA A 301 -17.42 18.36 7.36
C ALA A 301 -17.86 19.32 6.24
N LEU A 302 -17.15 19.29 5.10
CA LEU A 302 -17.43 20.13 3.93
C LEU A 302 -18.22 19.41 2.82
N ASP A 303 -18.60 18.13 3.04
CA ASP A 303 -19.35 17.30 2.08
C ASP A 303 -18.64 17.13 0.72
N LEU A 304 -17.33 16.87 0.77
CA LEU A 304 -16.45 16.76 -0.41
C LEU A 304 -16.17 15.31 -0.83
N ALA A 305 -16.93 14.32 -0.33
CA ALA A 305 -16.67 12.91 -0.56
C ALA A 305 -16.85 12.47 -2.03
N GLU A 306 -17.65 13.20 -2.80
CA GLU A 306 -17.95 12.90 -4.23
C GLU A 306 -16.96 13.55 -5.21
N GLU A 307 -16.04 14.39 -4.74
CA GLU A 307 -15.07 15.05 -5.59
C GLU A 307 -14.08 14.03 -6.19
N GLU A 308 -13.90 14.11 -7.52
CA GLU A 308 -13.01 13.21 -8.25
C GLU A 308 -11.52 13.50 -8.00
N LYS A 309 -11.19 14.75 -7.70
CA LYS A 309 -9.83 15.21 -7.41
C LYS A 309 -9.73 15.72 -5.98
N PRO A 310 -8.54 15.62 -5.37
CA PRO A 310 -8.31 16.23 -4.05
C PRO A 310 -8.55 17.75 -4.11
N VAL A 311 -9.46 18.23 -3.28
CA VAL A 311 -9.77 19.67 -3.15
C VAL A 311 -9.15 20.29 -1.91
N ILE A 312 -8.67 19.45 -0.99
CA ILE A 312 -7.91 19.87 0.20
C ILE A 312 -6.69 18.98 0.42
N ALA A 313 -5.69 19.53 1.08
CA ALA A 313 -4.56 18.75 1.64
C ALA A 313 -4.08 19.40 2.94
N ILE A 314 -3.59 18.58 3.87
CA ILE A 314 -3.04 19.05 5.14
C ILE A 314 -1.52 18.91 5.12
N GLY A 315 -0.84 19.95 5.54
CA GLY A 315 0.58 19.99 5.87
C GLY A 315 0.80 20.75 7.16
N SER A 316 2.05 21.11 7.44
CA SER A 316 2.39 21.87 8.64
C SER A 316 3.45 22.93 8.37
N ARG A 317 3.56 23.85 9.30
CA ARG A 317 4.66 24.81 9.39
C ARG A 317 5.20 24.87 10.81
N PRO A 318 6.44 25.34 11.00
CA PRO A 318 6.99 25.58 12.34
C PRO A 318 6.10 26.57 13.13
N ASP A 319 5.93 26.29 14.41
CA ASP A 319 5.22 27.13 15.38
C ASP A 319 6.05 27.23 16.67
N GLU A 320 6.37 28.44 17.09
CA GLU A 320 7.25 28.68 18.27
C GLU A 320 6.69 28.12 19.57
N SER A 321 5.38 28.06 19.72
CA SER A 321 4.72 27.64 20.96
C SER A 321 4.44 26.15 21.05
N LYS A 322 4.28 25.47 19.88
CA LYS A 322 3.79 24.09 19.82
C LYS A 322 4.65 23.18 18.94
N GLY A 323 5.79 23.66 18.47
CA GLY A 323 6.68 22.97 17.54
C GLY A 323 6.20 23.07 16.11
N GLU A 324 4.97 22.63 15.83
CA GLU A 324 4.32 22.72 14.52
C GLU A 324 2.88 23.22 14.63
N ALA A 325 2.36 23.75 13.53
CA ALA A 325 0.93 24.09 13.38
C ALA A 325 0.43 23.57 12.02
N LEU A 326 -0.79 23.01 12.00
CA LEU A 326 -1.40 22.53 10.76
C LEU A 326 -1.77 23.68 9.84
N VAL A 327 -1.52 23.46 8.56
CA VAL A 327 -1.91 24.33 7.45
C VAL A 327 -2.75 23.49 6.48
N MET A 328 -3.90 23.99 6.09
CA MET A 328 -4.75 23.40 5.08
C MET A 328 -4.57 24.11 3.74
N LEU A 329 -4.21 23.39 2.70
CA LEU A 329 -4.35 23.86 1.33
C LEU A 329 -5.77 23.57 0.86
N ALA A 330 -6.39 24.48 0.15
CA ALA A 330 -7.73 24.29 -0.40
C ALA A 330 -7.87 24.92 -1.79
N THR A 331 -8.57 24.26 -2.71
CA THR A 331 -8.94 24.79 -4.03
C THR A 331 -10.27 25.55 -3.98
N ILE A 332 -11.02 25.40 -2.88
CA ILE A 332 -12.31 26.05 -2.63
C ILE A 332 -12.18 27.13 -1.55
N ASP A 333 -13.16 28.01 -1.47
CA ASP A 333 -13.22 28.97 -0.38
C ASP A 333 -13.80 28.31 0.86
N VAL A 334 -13.11 28.45 1.99
CA VAL A 334 -13.46 27.78 3.23
C VAL A 334 -13.76 28.83 4.32
N ASN A 335 -14.97 28.76 4.88
CA ASN A 335 -15.29 29.52 6.07
C ASN A 335 -14.72 28.82 7.30
N MET A 336 -13.57 29.30 7.80
CA MET A 336 -12.84 28.68 8.91
C MET A 336 -13.63 28.64 10.22
N ALA A 337 -14.50 29.61 10.48
CA ALA A 337 -15.33 29.62 11.71
C ALA A 337 -16.34 28.45 11.68
N GLN A 338 -17.03 28.28 10.55
CA GLN A 338 -17.98 27.19 10.35
C GLN A 338 -17.27 25.80 10.31
N LEU A 339 -16.14 25.72 9.62
CA LEU A 339 -15.37 24.47 9.58
C LEU A 339 -14.92 24.05 10.97
N ARG A 340 -14.38 25.00 11.76
CA ARG A 340 -13.95 24.74 13.14
C ARG A 340 -15.10 24.24 14.00
N GLN A 341 -16.26 24.86 13.90
CA GLN A 341 -17.45 24.43 14.63
C GLN A 341 -17.81 22.97 14.27
N LYS A 342 -17.95 22.66 12.97
CA LYS A 342 -18.29 21.31 12.50
C LYS A 342 -17.28 20.26 12.93
N LEU A 343 -15.97 20.56 12.87
CA LEU A 343 -14.91 19.64 13.29
C LEU A 343 -14.93 19.40 14.80
N THR A 344 -15.23 20.42 15.59
CA THR A 344 -15.38 20.31 17.04
C THR A 344 -16.62 19.48 17.42
N GLU A 345 -17.75 19.71 16.73
CA GLU A 345 -18.97 18.90 16.90
C GLU A 345 -18.77 17.43 16.48
N ALA A 346 -17.91 17.17 15.50
CA ALA A 346 -17.49 15.83 15.08
C ALA A 346 -16.49 15.18 16.05
N GLY A 347 -16.10 15.85 17.13
CA GLY A 347 -15.20 15.32 18.15
C GLY A 347 -13.72 15.41 17.82
N LEU A 348 -13.32 16.19 16.80
CA LEU A 348 -11.91 16.38 16.47
C LEU A 348 -11.23 17.23 17.55
N PRO A 349 -10.09 16.80 18.12
CA PRO A 349 -9.36 17.58 19.11
C PRO A 349 -9.00 18.98 18.58
N ASN A 350 -9.13 20.01 19.41
CA ASN A 350 -8.83 21.39 19.01
C ASN A 350 -7.40 21.59 18.45
N LEU A 351 -6.47 20.77 18.92
CA LEU A 351 -5.08 20.77 18.48
C LEU A 351 -4.93 20.29 17.03
N TRP A 352 -5.85 19.46 16.56
CA TRP A 352 -5.87 18.87 15.22
C TRP A 352 -6.61 19.73 14.19
N ILE A 353 -7.26 20.81 14.62
CA ILE A 353 -7.99 21.70 13.71
C ILE A 353 -7.00 22.67 13.07
N PRO A 354 -6.88 22.69 11.72
CA PRO A 354 -6.04 23.66 11.02
C PRO A 354 -6.43 25.10 11.37
N LYS A 355 -5.44 25.95 11.64
CA LYS A 355 -5.67 27.36 11.94
C LYS A 355 -5.48 28.26 10.73
N THR A 356 -4.75 27.78 9.73
CA THR A 356 -4.41 28.52 8.52
C THR A 356 -4.94 27.77 7.31
N VAL A 357 -5.55 28.49 6.37
CA VAL A 357 -5.94 27.99 5.04
C VAL A 357 -5.17 28.77 4.00
N VAL A 358 -4.60 28.06 3.06
CA VAL A 358 -3.92 28.63 1.89
C VAL A 358 -4.74 28.25 0.66
N LYS A 359 -5.27 29.23 -0.01
CA LYS A 359 -5.95 29.04 -1.29
C LYS A 359 -4.93 28.70 -2.36
N VAL A 360 -5.17 27.60 -3.08
CA VAL A 360 -4.35 27.17 -4.22
C VAL A 360 -5.24 26.91 -5.44
N GLU A 361 -4.68 27.00 -6.64
CA GLU A 361 -5.44 26.68 -7.87
C GLU A 361 -5.72 25.20 -7.97
N GLU A 362 -4.73 24.37 -7.58
CA GLU A 362 -4.86 22.91 -7.55
C GLU A 362 -4.06 22.33 -6.38
N ILE A 363 -4.51 21.19 -5.85
CA ILE A 363 -3.73 20.42 -4.88
C ILE A 363 -2.61 19.70 -5.62
N PRO A 364 -1.34 19.86 -5.21
CA PRO A 364 -0.23 19.20 -5.86
C PRO A 364 -0.35 17.68 -5.82
N ILE A 365 -0.33 17.04 -7.00
CA ILE A 365 -0.34 15.59 -7.18
C ILE A 365 0.84 15.14 -8.04
N LEU A 366 1.28 13.92 -7.81
CA LEU A 366 2.30 13.23 -8.62
C LEU A 366 1.66 12.63 -9.87
N GLY A 367 2.46 12.28 -10.87
CA GLY A 367 1.99 11.57 -12.07
C GLY A 367 1.31 10.22 -11.79
N SER A 368 1.46 9.67 -10.59
CA SER A 368 0.75 8.47 -10.09
C SER A 368 -0.64 8.76 -9.54
N GLY A 369 -1.09 10.01 -9.49
CA GLY A 369 -2.35 10.45 -8.87
C GLY A 369 -2.28 10.65 -7.36
N LYS A 370 -1.18 10.32 -6.70
CA LYS A 370 -0.99 10.54 -5.24
C LYS A 370 -0.60 11.98 -4.95
N LEU A 371 -0.90 12.46 -3.72
CA LEU A 371 -0.49 13.79 -3.26
C LEU A 371 1.04 13.96 -3.34
N ASP A 372 1.49 15.09 -3.87
CA ASP A 372 2.89 15.51 -3.86
C ASP A 372 3.21 16.16 -2.50
N LEU A 373 3.56 15.33 -1.53
CA LEU A 373 3.79 15.78 -0.15
C LEU A 373 4.93 16.79 -0.05
N GLY A 374 5.94 16.67 -0.91
CA GLY A 374 7.08 17.60 -0.94
C GLY A 374 6.64 19.02 -1.33
N LYS A 375 5.81 19.14 -2.37
CA LYS A 375 5.26 20.45 -2.78
C LYS A 375 4.26 20.97 -1.76
N ILE A 376 3.37 20.13 -1.23
CA ILE A 376 2.42 20.51 -0.18
C ILE A 376 3.16 21.09 1.02
N GLN A 377 4.16 20.37 1.54
CA GLN A 377 4.94 20.82 2.69
C GLN A 377 5.71 22.11 2.41
N LYS A 378 6.25 22.28 1.19
CA LYS A 378 6.89 23.51 0.79
C LYS A 378 5.94 24.70 0.80
N ILE A 379 4.74 24.56 0.25
CA ILE A 379 3.71 25.61 0.27
C ILE A 379 3.33 25.95 1.73
N CYS A 380 3.08 24.94 2.56
CA CYS A 380 2.70 25.14 3.96
C CYS A 380 3.77 25.86 4.80
N ARG A 381 5.07 25.63 4.51
CA ARG A 381 6.18 26.27 5.25
C ARG A 381 6.31 27.77 5.00
N PHE A 382 5.90 28.22 3.83
CA PHE A 382 6.04 29.63 3.40
C PHE A 382 4.73 30.42 3.45
N SER A 383 3.70 29.86 4.07
CA SER A 383 2.36 30.46 4.21
C SER A 383 2.13 31.14 5.56
#